data_e1e7703bdde597b65a06c254635ec86b
#
_entry.id   e1e7703bdde597b65a06c254635ec86b
#
_cell.length_a   1.000
_cell.length_b   1.000
_cell.length_c   1.000
_cell.angle_alpha   90.00
_cell.angle_beta   90.00
_cell.angle_gamma   90.00
#
_symmetry.space_group_name_H-M   'P 1'
#
loop_
_entity.id
_entity.type
_entity.pdbx_description
1 polymer ?
#
loop_
_entity_poly.entity_id
_entity_poly.type
_entity_poly.pdbx_seq_one_letter_code
_entity_poly.pdbx_strand_id
1 'polypeptide(L)'
;MPRRNWSRQETLMALAFYLCPPFPRKNWDDSDAEIKLLAGEIGRTESAVCFKIANLKACDPNRTGLGFTNTAGMDRQVISEYLANPDATMSEAMWELEQIGIQISYDGAIEASSSSRPDPPQQLGLERVERVRTRVNQDYFRGVLLANYGGACCLTGIDIPGLLTASHIKPWSAATPSERLMSSNGLLLNALHDRAFDRGLITLDDHYRVVVSSRVPHTPTGDQWLYAFDGRKIALPGKDKSTWPSLDFIHYHNDCIFEQCA
;
A
#
# COMPACT_ATOMS: atom_id res chain seq x y z
N MET A 1 -27.84 -12.40 -20.77
CA MET A 1 -27.81 -13.30 -19.60
C MET A 1 -28.32 -12.53 -18.39
N PRO A 2 -29.08 -13.13 -17.44
CA PRO A 2 -29.51 -12.43 -16.24
C PRO A 2 -28.27 -11.97 -15.45
N ARG A 3 -28.34 -10.77 -14.84
CA ARG A 3 -27.28 -10.21 -13.99
C ARG A 3 -27.06 -11.17 -12.81
N ARG A 4 -25.95 -11.91 -12.80
CA ARG A 4 -25.51 -12.73 -11.68
C ARG A 4 -24.77 -11.82 -10.67
N ASN A 5 -25.18 -11.85 -9.39
CA ASN A 5 -24.46 -11.13 -8.35
C ASN A 5 -23.03 -11.67 -8.22
N TRP A 6 -22.11 -10.80 -7.82
CA TRP A 6 -20.75 -11.19 -7.51
C TRP A 6 -20.71 -11.94 -6.17
N SER A 7 -20.09 -13.11 -6.15
CA SER A 7 -19.83 -13.81 -4.91
C SER A 7 -18.66 -13.16 -4.15
N ARG A 8 -18.51 -13.54 -2.87
CA ARG A 8 -17.35 -13.08 -2.08
C ARG A 8 -16.04 -13.62 -2.66
N GLN A 9 -16.01 -14.90 -3.08
CA GLN A 9 -14.84 -15.51 -3.73
C GLN A 9 -14.42 -14.75 -4.99
N GLU A 10 -15.34 -14.50 -5.90
CA GLU A 10 -15.06 -13.72 -7.11
C GLU A 10 -14.58 -12.31 -6.79
N THR A 11 -15.09 -11.70 -5.71
CA THR A 11 -14.67 -10.35 -5.27
C THR A 11 -13.27 -10.37 -4.66
N LEU A 12 -12.89 -11.43 -3.94
CA LEU A 12 -11.53 -11.65 -3.43
C LEU A 12 -10.52 -11.87 -4.57
N MET A 13 -10.89 -12.64 -5.60
CA MET A 13 -10.06 -12.81 -6.80
C MET A 13 -9.81 -11.45 -7.50
N ALA A 14 -10.85 -10.64 -7.64
CA ALA A 14 -10.72 -9.30 -8.20
C ALA A 14 -9.91 -8.36 -7.29
N LEU A 15 -9.95 -8.53 -5.96
CA LEU A 15 -9.10 -7.81 -5.01
C LEU A 15 -7.62 -8.14 -5.24
N ALA A 16 -7.27 -9.41 -5.44
CA ALA A 16 -5.90 -9.80 -5.72
C ALA A 16 -5.37 -9.13 -7.00
N PHE A 17 -6.21 -8.99 -8.03
CA PHE A 17 -5.85 -8.25 -9.25
C PHE A 17 -5.73 -6.75 -9.00
N TYR A 18 -6.60 -6.16 -8.17
CA TYR A 18 -6.47 -4.75 -7.78
C TYR A 18 -5.15 -4.45 -7.08
N LEU A 19 -4.71 -5.35 -6.20
CA LEU A 19 -3.52 -5.21 -5.38
C LEU A 19 -2.24 -5.76 -6.02
N CYS A 20 -2.35 -6.40 -7.20
CA CYS A 20 -1.22 -7.06 -7.87
C CYS A 20 -0.05 -6.10 -8.13
N PRO A 21 1.20 -6.46 -7.76
CA PRO A 21 2.38 -5.66 -8.03
C PRO A 21 2.62 -5.43 -9.55
N PRO A 22 3.26 -4.31 -9.93
CA PRO A 22 3.57 -3.12 -9.12
C PRO A 22 2.34 -2.27 -8.88
N PHE A 23 2.11 -1.83 -7.64
CA PHE A 23 0.98 -0.99 -7.27
C PHE A 23 1.38 0.50 -7.22
N PRO A 24 0.56 1.48 -7.67
CA PRO A 24 -0.70 1.28 -8.37
C PRO A 24 -0.46 0.87 -9.83
N ARG A 25 -1.06 -0.24 -10.20
CA ARG A 25 -1.02 -0.68 -11.59
C ARG A 25 -1.85 0.27 -12.47
N LYS A 26 -1.48 0.38 -13.75
CA LYS A 26 -2.31 1.02 -14.77
C LYS A 26 -3.72 0.40 -14.74
N ASN A 27 -4.74 1.17 -15.08
CA ASN A 27 -6.08 0.61 -15.16
C ASN A 27 -6.08 -0.63 -16.06
N TRP A 28 -6.76 -1.66 -15.60
CA TRP A 28 -6.99 -2.86 -16.37
C TRP A 28 -7.89 -2.56 -17.56
N ASP A 29 -7.62 -3.22 -18.68
CA ASP A 29 -8.35 -3.12 -19.93
C ASP A 29 -8.90 -4.50 -20.34
N ASP A 30 -10.02 -4.52 -21.06
CA ASP A 30 -10.67 -5.74 -21.58
C ASP A 30 -9.73 -6.57 -22.48
N SER A 31 -8.72 -5.93 -23.06
CA SER A 31 -7.72 -6.59 -23.91
C SER A 31 -6.61 -7.29 -23.15
N ASP A 32 -6.42 -6.98 -21.85
CA ASP A 32 -5.35 -7.56 -21.02
C ASP A 32 -5.52 -9.10 -20.92
N ALA A 33 -4.42 -9.83 -21.12
CA ALA A 33 -4.45 -11.29 -21.10
C ALA A 33 -4.87 -11.85 -19.75
N GLU A 34 -4.45 -11.20 -18.68
CA GLU A 34 -4.78 -11.55 -17.30
C GLU A 34 -6.26 -11.35 -16.99
N ILE A 35 -6.88 -10.28 -17.53
CA ILE A 35 -8.32 -10.04 -17.41
C ILE A 35 -9.11 -11.11 -18.14
N LYS A 36 -8.69 -11.49 -19.36
CA LYS A 36 -9.29 -12.58 -20.12
C LYS A 36 -9.19 -13.91 -19.40
N LEU A 37 -8.03 -14.18 -18.78
CA LEU A 37 -7.81 -15.38 -18.00
C LEU A 37 -8.80 -15.46 -16.82
N LEU A 38 -8.87 -14.42 -15.97
CA LEU A 38 -9.80 -14.41 -14.85
C LEU A 38 -11.26 -14.47 -15.31
N ALA A 39 -11.63 -13.67 -16.33
CA ALA A 39 -12.99 -13.63 -16.85
C ALA A 39 -13.46 -15.00 -17.36
N GLY A 40 -12.59 -15.71 -18.08
CA GLY A 40 -12.85 -17.06 -18.58
C GLY A 40 -13.09 -18.06 -17.45
N GLU A 41 -12.22 -18.09 -16.44
CA GLU A 41 -12.32 -19.04 -15.33
C GLU A 41 -13.56 -18.82 -14.44
N ILE A 42 -13.94 -17.55 -14.19
CA ILE A 42 -15.12 -17.25 -13.37
C ILE A 42 -16.43 -17.12 -14.18
N GLY A 43 -16.37 -17.30 -15.51
CA GLY A 43 -17.53 -17.22 -16.40
C GLY A 43 -18.19 -15.84 -16.43
N ARG A 44 -17.39 -14.78 -16.52
CA ARG A 44 -17.82 -13.39 -16.66
C ARG A 44 -17.25 -12.76 -17.91
N THR A 45 -17.73 -11.54 -18.26
CA THR A 45 -17.11 -10.76 -19.31
C THR A 45 -15.92 -9.99 -18.78
N GLU A 46 -14.94 -9.73 -19.63
CA GLU A 46 -13.74 -8.94 -19.34
C GLU A 46 -14.10 -7.57 -18.76
N SER A 47 -15.04 -6.88 -19.41
CA SER A 47 -15.54 -5.58 -18.93
C SER A 47 -16.15 -5.67 -17.51
N ALA A 48 -16.84 -6.78 -17.17
CA ALA A 48 -17.38 -6.95 -15.82
C ALA A 48 -16.27 -7.10 -14.78
N VAL A 49 -15.17 -7.76 -15.13
CA VAL A 49 -13.98 -7.88 -14.26
C VAL A 49 -13.30 -6.53 -14.08
N CYS A 50 -13.05 -5.79 -15.17
CA CYS A 50 -12.49 -4.44 -15.11
C CYS A 50 -13.32 -3.50 -14.25
N PHE A 51 -14.67 -3.50 -14.41
CA PHE A 51 -15.58 -2.72 -13.58
C PHE A 51 -15.55 -3.13 -12.10
N LYS A 52 -15.41 -4.43 -11.80
CA LYS A 52 -15.30 -4.92 -10.43
C LYS A 52 -14.02 -4.40 -9.76
N ILE A 53 -12.89 -4.47 -10.45
CA ILE A 53 -11.61 -3.94 -9.97
C ILE A 53 -11.70 -2.41 -9.75
N ALA A 54 -12.34 -1.69 -10.68
CA ALA A 54 -12.56 -0.25 -10.54
C ALA A 54 -13.46 0.09 -9.34
N ASN A 55 -14.47 -0.72 -9.03
CA ASN A 55 -15.32 -0.56 -7.86
C ASN A 55 -14.56 -0.80 -6.56
N LEU A 56 -13.69 -1.81 -6.48
CA LEU A 56 -12.81 -2.06 -5.33
C LEU A 56 -11.88 -0.87 -5.10
N LYS A 57 -11.28 -0.34 -6.17
CA LYS A 57 -10.47 0.87 -6.13
C LYS A 57 -11.24 2.08 -5.58
N ALA A 58 -12.52 2.20 -5.95
CA ALA A 58 -13.40 3.28 -5.48
C ALA A 58 -13.80 3.15 -4.00
N CYS A 59 -13.76 1.92 -3.46
CA CYS A 59 -14.05 1.65 -2.06
C CYS A 59 -12.84 1.85 -1.13
N ASP A 60 -11.64 2.05 -1.68
CA ASP A 60 -10.42 2.16 -0.89
C ASP A 60 -10.27 3.57 -0.28
N PRO A 61 -10.45 3.73 1.05
CA PRO A 61 -10.40 5.03 1.72
C PRO A 61 -8.99 5.64 1.75
N ASN A 62 -7.95 4.84 1.55
CA ASN A 62 -6.57 5.32 1.52
C ASN A 62 -6.22 6.04 0.21
N ARG A 63 -7.10 6.01 -0.78
CA ARG A 63 -6.89 6.65 -2.08
C ARG A 63 -7.80 7.84 -2.26
N THR A 64 -7.22 9.00 -2.55
CA THR A 64 -7.97 10.21 -2.89
C THR A 64 -8.38 10.21 -4.36
N GLY A 65 -9.66 10.39 -4.63
CA GLY A 65 -10.21 10.80 -5.91
C GLY A 65 -10.44 9.69 -6.94
N LEU A 66 -11.63 9.76 -7.54
CA LEU A 66 -12.13 9.06 -8.71
C LEU A 66 -12.54 7.59 -8.49
N GLY A 67 -13.74 7.40 -8.04
CA GLY A 67 -14.43 6.13 -8.08
C GLY A 67 -15.92 6.31 -8.36
N PHE A 68 -16.56 5.25 -8.82
CA PHE A 68 -18.01 5.23 -9.01
C PHE A 68 -18.72 5.38 -7.65
N THR A 69 -19.71 6.25 -7.58
CA THR A 69 -20.50 6.50 -6.36
C THR A 69 -21.40 5.33 -5.95
N ASN A 70 -21.66 4.38 -6.84
CA ASN A 70 -22.53 3.20 -6.62
C ASN A 70 -21.73 1.89 -6.55
N THR A 71 -20.94 1.73 -5.49
CA THR A 71 -20.26 0.47 -5.21
C THR A 71 -21.17 -0.52 -4.46
N ALA A 72 -21.06 -1.82 -4.79
CA ALA A 72 -21.82 -2.85 -4.10
C ALA A 72 -21.37 -2.99 -2.62
N GLY A 73 -22.29 -3.43 -1.74
CA GLY A 73 -21.97 -3.68 -0.34
C GLY A 73 -20.81 -4.65 -0.15
N MET A 74 -20.74 -5.70 -1.01
CA MET A 74 -19.65 -6.67 -1.01
C MET A 74 -18.27 -6.05 -1.32
N ASP A 75 -18.19 -5.06 -2.22
CA ASP A 75 -16.94 -4.40 -2.55
C ASP A 75 -16.38 -3.64 -1.35
N ARG A 76 -17.23 -2.90 -0.65
CA ARG A 76 -16.88 -2.19 0.60
C ARG A 76 -16.48 -3.15 1.70
N GLN A 77 -17.21 -4.27 1.84
CA GLN A 77 -16.93 -5.28 2.84
C GLN A 77 -15.53 -5.90 2.63
N VAL A 78 -15.22 -6.34 1.42
CA VAL A 78 -13.94 -6.99 1.10
C VAL A 78 -12.75 -6.01 1.25
N ILE A 79 -12.90 -4.75 0.85
CA ILE A 79 -11.88 -3.72 1.11
C ILE A 79 -11.71 -3.48 2.61
N SER A 80 -12.81 -3.42 3.38
CA SER A 80 -12.73 -3.26 4.84
C SER A 80 -12.05 -4.46 5.52
N GLU A 81 -12.35 -5.68 5.10
CA GLU A 81 -11.69 -6.90 5.57
C GLU A 81 -10.18 -6.87 5.27
N TYR A 82 -9.80 -6.47 4.05
CA TYR A 82 -8.40 -6.33 3.67
C TYR A 82 -7.67 -5.31 4.53
N LEU A 83 -8.23 -4.13 4.73
CA LEU A 83 -7.61 -3.07 5.53
C LEU A 83 -7.52 -3.44 7.02
N ALA A 84 -8.47 -4.24 7.53
CA ALA A 84 -8.46 -4.73 8.91
C ALA A 84 -7.43 -5.83 9.13
N ASN A 85 -7.33 -6.78 8.19
CA ASN A 85 -6.38 -7.90 8.25
C ASN A 85 -5.84 -8.24 6.84
N PRO A 86 -4.88 -7.47 6.34
CA PRO A 86 -4.37 -7.59 4.98
C PRO A 86 -3.77 -8.98 4.69
N ASP A 87 -3.07 -9.54 5.68
CA ASP A 87 -2.41 -10.82 5.53
C ASP A 87 -3.39 -11.99 5.35
N ALA A 88 -4.45 -12.03 6.17
CA ALA A 88 -5.46 -13.08 6.08
C ALA A 88 -6.29 -12.95 4.80
N THR A 89 -6.78 -11.72 4.50
CA THR A 89 -7.63 -11.48 3.33
C THR A 89 -6.89 -11.74 2.03
N MET A 90 -5.61 -11.35 1.95
CA MET A 90 -4.80 -11.60 0.76
C MET A 90 -4.46 -13.09 0.60
N SER A 91 -4.21 -13.81 1.71
CA SER A 91 -4.01 -15.26 1.67
C SER A 91 -5.25 -15.99 1.16
N GLU A 92 -6.44 -15.56 1.60
CA GLU A 92 -7.71 -16.11 1.12
C GLU A 92 -7.91 -15.78 -0.37
N ALA A 93 -7.65 -14.56 -0.80
CA ALA A 93 -7.76 -14.14 -2.20
C ALA A 93 -6.83 -14.95 -3.13
N MET A 94 -5.60 -15.20 -2.69
CA MET A 94 -4.65 -16.02 -3.43
C MET A 94 -5.08 -17.49 -3.47
N TRP A 95 -5.60 -18.03 -2.38
CA TRP A 95 -6.12 -19.38 -2.32
C TRP A 95 -7.29 -19.57 -3.30
N GLU A 96 -8.23 -18.62 -3.36
CA GLU A 96 -9.36 -18.67 -4.31
C GLU A 96 -8.87 -18.63 -5.77
N LEU A 97 -7.83 -17.85 -6.09
CA LEU A 97 -7.22 -17.84 -7.43
C LEU A 97 -6.57 -19.20 -7.76
N GLU A 98 -5.86 -19.80 -6.81
CA GLU A 98 -5.24 -21.10 -6.99
C GLU A 98 -6.28 -22.21 -7.25
N GLN A 99 -7.47 -22.14 -6.64
CA GLN A 99 -8.57 -23.12 -6.88
C GLN A 99 -9.04 -23.11 -8.34
N ILE A 100 -8.90 -21.98 -9.04
CA ILE A 100 -9.24 -21.85 -10.48
C ILE A 100 -8.01 -21.89 -11.38
N GLY A 101 -6.85 -22.29 -10.85
CA GLY A 101 -5.62 -22.47 -11.64
C GLY A 101 -4.93 -21.16 -12.01
N ILE A 102 -5.13 -20.07 -11.27
CA ILE A 102 -4.44 -18.79 -11.48
C ILE A 102 -3.44 -18.55 -10.34
N GLN A 103 -2.23 -18.14 -10.68
CA GLN A 103 -1.19 -17.79 -9.71
C GLN A 103 -0.65 -16.39 -9.95
N ILE A 104 -0.34 -15.69 -8.87
CA ILE A 104 0.38 -14.42 -8.88
C ILE A 104 1.81 -14.67 -8.40
N SER A 105 2.79 -14.29 -9.21
CA SER A 105 4.20 -14.40 -8.86
C SER A 105 4.68 -13.18 -8.05
N TYR A 106 5.86 -13.29 -7.46
CA TYR A 106 6.46 -12.24 -6.62
C TYR A 106 6.64 -10.90 -7.35
N ASP A 107 6.93 -10.92 -8.65
CA ASP A 107 7.08 -9.73 -9.51
C ASP A 107 5.74 -9.21 -10.06
N GLY A 108 4.63 -9.85 -9.69
CA GLY A 108 3.28 -9.48 -10.09
C GLY A 108 2.84 -10.06 -11.44
N ALA A 109 3.55 -11.02 -12.03
CA ALA A 109 3.05 -11.75 -13.17
C ALA A 109 1.87 -12.65 -12.75
N ILE A 110 0.82 -12.65 -13.56
CA ILE A 110 -0.39 -13.44 -13.36
C ILE A 110 -0.43 -14.50 -14.50
N GLU A 111 -0.40 -15.75 -14.12
CA GLU A 111 -0.29 -16.86 -15.06
C GLU A 111 -1.28 -17.98 -14.72
N ALA A 112 -1.67 -18.75 -15.76
CA ALA A 112 -2.35 -20.02 -15.53
C ALA A 112 -1.39 -21.02 -14.86
N SER A 113 -1.83 -21.63 -13.77
CA SER A 113 -1.04 -22.68 -13.10
C SER A 113 -0.97 -23.91 -13.99
N SER A 114 0.24 -24.42 -14.23
CA SER A 114 0.46 -25.63 -14.99
C SER A 114 0.10 -26.93 -14.25
N SER A 115 -0.30 -26.85 -12.99
CA SER A 115 -0.65 -27.99 -12.15
C SER A 115 -2.14 -28.04 -11.83
N SER A 116 -2.82 -29.04 -12.40
CA SER A 116 -4.16 -29.45 -12.00
C SER A 116 -4.10 -30.10 -10.60
N ARG A 117 -4.54 -29.40 -9.58
CA ARG A 117 -4.61 -29.64 -8.15
C ARG A 117 -3.41 -29.15 -7.33
N PRO A 118 -3.64 -28.30 -6.34
CA PRO A 118 -2.60 -28.01 -5.37
C PRO A 118 -2.31 -29.30 -4.57
N ASP A 119 -1.07 -29.76 -4.61
CA ASP A 119 -0.56 -30.66 -3.57
C ASP A 119 -0.73 -30.02 -2.20
N PRO A 120 -0.97 -30.83 -1.13
CA PRO A 120 -1.05 -30.28 0.22
C PRO A 120 0.21 -29.44 0.49
N PRO A 121 0.08 -28.31 1.23
CA PRO A 121 1.10 -27.28 1.30
C PRO A 121 2.43 -27.85 1.78
N GLN A 122 3.36 -28.00 0.87
CA GLN A 122 4.76 -28.19 1.20
C GLN A 122 5.30 -26.84 1.72
N GLN A 123 6.24 -26.86 2.67
CA GLN A 123 6.83 -25.65 3.26
C GLN A 123 7.24 -24.59 2.23
N LEU A 124 7.70 -24.99 1.05
CA LEU A 124 8.06 -24.13 -0.07
C LEU A 124 6.87 -23.32 -0.63
N GLY A 125 5.66 -23.87 -0.60
CA GLY A 125 4.44 -23.18 -1.04
C GLY A 125 4.04 -22.08 -0.05
N LEU A 126 4.16 -22.33 1.25
CA LEU A 126 3.86 -21.35 2.31
C LEU A 126 4.81 -20.15 2.26
N GLU A 127 6.12 -20.38 2.08
CA GLU A 127 7.11 -19.30 1.95
C GLU A 127 6.88 -18.44 0.70
N ARG A 128 6.42 -19.07 -0.40
CA ARG A 128 6.08 -18.33 -1.63
C ARG A 128 4.89 -17.42 -1.40
N VAL A 129 3.79 -17.94 -0.84
CA VAL A 129 2.58 -17.17 -0.54
C VAL A 129 2.91 -16.02 0.41
N GLU A 130 3.71 -16.25 1.44
CA GLU A 130 4.13 -15.23 2.39
C GLU A 130 4.94 -14.11 1.72
N ARG A 131 5.87 -14.45 0.82
CA ARG A 131 6.66 -13.45 0.08
C ARG A 131 5.80 -12.61 -0.85
N VAL A 132 4.88 -13.22 -1.60
CA VAL A 132 3.98 -12.48 -2.50
C VAL A 132 3.07 -11.55 -1.68
N ARG A 133 2.49 -12.04 -0.59
CA ARG A 133 1.63 -11.27 0.31
C ARG A 133 2.36 -10.05 0.91
N THR A 134 3.59 -10.25 1.41
CA THR A 134 4.41 -9.17 1.95
C THR A 134 4.71 -8.13 0.88
N ARG A 135 5.04 -8.56 -0.33
CA ARG A 135 5.28 -7.66 -1.46
C ARG A 135 4.04 -6.87 -1.85
N VAL A 136 2.88 -7.53 -1.94
CA VAL A 136 1.60 -6.87 -2.24
C VAL A 136 1.32 -5.76 -1.24
N ASN A 137 1.46 -6.03 0.05
CA ASN A 137 1.19 -5.06 1.11
C ASN A 137 2.17 -3.88 1.07
N GLN A 138 3.45 -4.13 0.81
CA GLN A 138 4.46 -3.08 0.67
C GLN A 138 4.22 -2.21 -0.57
N ASP A 139 3.90 -2.83 -1.71
CA ASP A 139 3.61 -2.12 -2.96
C ASP A 139 2.33 -1.30 -2.84
N TYR A 140 1.29 -1.86 -2.18
CA TYR A 140 0.07 -1.12 -1.88
C TYR A 140 0.37 0.15 -1.06
N PHE A 141 1.03 0.00 0.11
CA PHE A 141 1.37 1.14 0.96
C PHE A 141 2.19 2.20 0.21
N ARG A 142 3.21 1.77 -0.52
CA ARG A 142 4.03 2.66 -1.36
C ARG A 142 3.20 3.38 -2.41
N GLY A 143 2.35 2.66 -3.13
CA GLY A 143 1.52 3.24 -4.18
C GLY A 143 0.49 4.25 -3.66
N VAL A 144 -0.08 3.97 -2.48
CA VAL A 144 -0.98 4.90 -1.80
C VAL A 144 -0.25 6.20 -1.44
N LEU A 145 0.94 6.11 -0.84
CA LEU A 145 1.71 7.31 -0.47
C LEU A 145 2.16 8.10 -1.70
N LEU A 146 2.63 7.43 -2.77
CA LEU A 146 2.96 8.10 -4.03
C LEU A 146 1.78 8.89 -4.59
N ALA A 147 0.57 8.30 -4.56
CA ALA A 147 -0.64 8.96 -5.03
C ALA A 147 -1.02 10.16 -4.15
N ASN A 148 -1.00 9.97 -2.82
CA ASN A 148 -1.43 10.99 -1.86
C ASN A 148 -0.49 12.20 -1.80
N TYR A 149 0.82 11.98 -1.96
CA TYR A 149 1.84 13.04 -1.98
C TYR A 149 2.18 13.54 -3.40
N GLY A 150 1.42 13.11 -4.44
CA GLY A 150 1.67 13.54 -5.82
C GLY A 150 3.03 13.12 -6.38
N GLY A 151 3.61 12.03 -5.86
CA GLY A 151 4.90 11.50 -6.30
C GLY A 151 6.11 12.33 -5.88
N ALA A 152 5.99 13.20 -4.86
CA ALA A 152 7.09 14.06 -4.42
C ALA A 152 7.37 13.90 -2.91
N CYS A 153 8.64 13.97 -2.53
CA CYS A 153 9.08 13.97 -1.13
C CYS A 153 8.44 15.13 -0.35
N CYS A 154 7.80 14.83 0.78
CA CYS A 154 7.08 15.83 1.57
C CYS A 154 7.99 16.90 2.22
N LEU A 155 9.30 16.65 2.35
CA LEU A 155 10.26 17.61 2.88
C LEU A 155 10.90 18.46 1.78
N THR A 156 11.36 17.83 0.71
CA THR A 156 12.26 18.46 -0.28
C THR A 156 11.59 18.72 -1.62
N GLY A 157 10.45 18.08 -1.90
CA GLY A 157 9.81 18.14 -3.22
C GLY A 157 10.52 17.33 -4.31
N ILE A 158 11.55 16.54 -3.98
CA ILE A 158 12.17 15.62 -4.96
C ILE A 158 11.11 14.65 -5.48
N ASP A 159 10.97 14.55 -6.80
CA ASP A 159 9.97 13.78 -7.54
C ASP A 159 10.57 12.66 -8.41
N ILE A 160 11.78 12.23 -8.10
CA ILE A 160 12.48 11.14 -8.78
C ILE A 160 12.06 9.82 -8.14
N PRO A 161 11.28 8.94 -8.83
CA PRO A 161 10.67 7.75 -8.20
C PRO A 161 11.67 6.79 -7.56
N GLY A 162 12.87 6.64 -8.14
CA GLY A 162 13.95 5.80 -7.62
C GLY A 162 14.59 6.30 -6.33
N LEU A 163 14.38 7.57 -5.96
CA LEU A 163 14.88 8.18 -4.73
C LEU A 163 13.82 8.30 -3.65
N LEU A 164 12.56 7.94 -3.93
CA LEU A 164 11.46 8.07 -2.99
C LEU A 164 11.26 6.79 -2.20
N THR A 165 11.04 6.92 -0.92
CA THR A 165 10.70 5.83 0.03
C THR A 165 9.35 6.12 0.67
N ALA A 166 8.51 5.09 0.76
CA ALA A 166 7.32 5.09 1.59
C ALA A 166 7.73 4.73 3.02
N SER A 167 7.96 5.75 3.83
CA SER A 167 8.45 5.63 5.21
C SER A 167 7.29 5.42 6.17
N HIS A 168 7.37 4.40 7.05
CA HIS A 168 6.40 4.22 8.13
C HIS A 168 6.76 5.13 9.31
N ILE A 169 5.76 5.85 9.84
CA ILE A 169 5.95 6.69 11.03
C ILE A 169 6.09 5.79 12.28
N LYS A 170 5.12 4.92 12.52
CA LYS A 170 5.25 3.81 13.48
C LYS A 170 5.83 2.62 12.74
N PRO A 171 7.02 2.10 13.12
CA PRO A 171 7.72 1.06 12.38
C PRO A 171 6.87 -0.18 12.09
N TRP A 172 7.13 -0.83 10.97
CA TRP A 172 6.46 -2.06 10.57
C TRP A 172 6.43 -3.12 11.68
N SER A 173 7.53 -3.28 12.42
CA SER A 173 7.67 -4.27 13.49
C SER A 173 6.77 -3.98 14.70
N ALA A 174 6.44 -2.71 14.95
CA ALA A 174 5.60 -2.27 16.06
C ALA A 174 4.14 -2.04 15.67
N ALA A 175 3.87 -1.89 14.36
CA ALA A 175 2.55 -1.63 13.82
C ALA A 175 1.71 -2.92 13.72
N THR A 176 0.42 -2.82 14.05
CA THR A 176 -0.55 -3.88 13.79
C THR A 176 -0.72 -4.11 12.29
N PRO A 177 -1.26 -5.25 11.85
CA PRO A 177 -1.50 -5.51 10.42
C PRO A 177 -2.27 -4.40 9.70
N SER A 178 -3.30 -3.83 10.33
CA SER A 178 -4.06 -2.72 9.76
C SER A 178 -3.29 -1.40 9.73
N GLU A 179 -2.53 -1.08 10.79
CA GLU A 179 -1.71 0.15 10.86
C GLU A 179 -0.61 0.18 9.78
N ARG A 180 -0.13 -0.99 9.36
CA ARG A 180 0.89 -1.12 8.29
C ARG A 180 0.40 -0.63 6.93
N LEU A 181 -0.91 -0.65 6.68
CA LEU A 181 -1.51 -0.20 5.42
C LEU A 181 -2.12 1.19 5.49
N MET A 182 -2.27 1.77 6.69
CA MET A 182 -2.84 3.10 6.84
C MET A 182 -1.94 4.15 6.20
N SER A 183 -2.46 4.93 5.26
CA SER A 183 -1.73 6.06 4.67
C SER A 183 -1.35 7.11 5.72
N SER A 184 -2.13 7.24 6.79
CA SER A 184 -1.85 8.10 7.93
C SER A 184 -0.67 7.63 8.79
N ASN A 185 -0.20 6.39 8.61
CA ASN A 185 1.05 5.89 9.19
C ASN A 185 2.25 6.06 8.25
N GLY A 186 2.18 6.97 7.29
CA GLY A 186 3.21 7.08 6.26
C GLY A 186 3.60 8.48 5.85
N LEU A 187 4.88 8.61 5.51
CA LEU A 187 5.47 9.78 4.87
C LEU A 187 6.11 9.36 3.55
N LEU A 188 6.00 10.19 2.51
CA LEU A 188 6.79 10.00 1.30
C LEU A 188 8.06 10.84 1.41
N LEU A 189 9.18 10.19 1.61
CA LEU A 189 10.48 10.82 1.83
C LEU A 189 11.47 10.46 0.73
N ASN A 190 12.50 11.30 0.51
CA ASN A 190 13.66 10.84 -0.24
C ASN A 190 14.55 9.94 0.66
N ALA A 191 15.40 9.13 0.06
CA ALA A 191 16.19 8.12 0.75
C ALA A 191 17.07 8.67 1.90
N LEU A 192 17.57 9.91 1.82
CA LEU A 192 18.35 10.52 2.88
C LEU A 192 17.48 10.84 4.10
N HIS A 193 16.34 11.50 3.87
CA HIS A 193 15.46 11.92 4.97
C HIS A 193 14.67 10.74 5.54
N ASP A 194 14.34 9.73 4.73
CA ASP A 194 13.82 8.44 5.18
C ASP A 194 14.79 7.80 6.19
N ARG A 195 16.06 7.72 5.83
CA ARG A 195 17.08 7.17 6.72
C ARG A 195 17.27 7.99 7.99
N ALA A 196 17.21 9.33 7.88
CA ALA A 196 17.32 10.21 9.05
C ALA A 196 16.09 10.04 9.98
N PHE A 197 14.90 9.90 9.43
CA PHE A 197 13.67 9.66 10.17
C PHE A 197 13.69 8.29 10.87
N ASP A 198 13.98 7.22 10.16
CA ASP A 198 14.11 5.86 10.71
C ASP A 198 15.14 5.75 11.85
N ARG A 199 16.15 6.60 11.82
CA ARG A 199 17.19 6.65 12.85
C ARG A 199 16.91 7.63 13.98
N GLY A 200 15.73 8.26 13.99
CA GLY A 200 15.36 9.24 15.01
C GLY A 200 16.22 10.51 15.00
N LEU A 201 16.88 10.81 13.89
CA LEU A 201 17.66 12.05 13.74
C LEU A 201 16.76 13.23 13.40
N ILE A 202 15.61 12.97 12.82
CA ILE A 202 14.54 13.96 12.58
C ILE A 202 13.20 13.35 12.98
N THR A 203 12.25 14.19 13.34
CA THR A 203 10.84 13.85 13.57
C THR A 203 9.92 14.99 13.18
N LEU A 204 8.64 14.91 13.53
CA LEU A 204 7.64 15.94 13.33
C LEU A 204 7.03 16.36 14.67
N ASP A 205 6.69 17.66 14.78
CA ASP A 205 5.84 18.17 15.87
C ASP A 205 4.34 18.03 15.54
N ASP A 206 3.46 18.42 16.47
CA ASP A 206 2.00 18.41 16.34
C ASP A 206 1.47 19.33 15.22
N HIS A 207 2.31 20.22 14.70
CA HIS A 207 2.00 21.12 13.59
C HIS A 207 2.59 20.63 12.26
N TYR A 208 3.08 19.39 12.22
CA TYR A 208 3.77 18.78 11.06
C TYR A 208 5.04 19.56 10.67
N ARG A 209 5.76 20.10 11.62
CA ARG A 209 7.05 20.75 11.40
C ARG A 209 8.17 19.78 11.75
N VAL A 210 9.21 19.81 10.95
CA VAL A 210 10.41 19.01 11.19
C VAL A 210 11.08 19.47 12.47
N VAL A 211 11.49 18.51 13.29
CA VAL A 211 12.33 18.71 14.47
C VAL A 211 13.60 17.89 14.28
N VAL A 212 14.76 18.55 14.34
CA VAL A 212 16.06 17.90 14.21
C VAL A 212 16.61 17.56 15.60
N SER A 213 17.09 16.33 15.78
CA SER A 213 17.69 15.88 17.01
C SER A 213 18.98 16.67 17.33
N SER A 214 19.15 17.06 18.59
CA SER A 214 20.38 17.68 19.10
C SER A 214 21.62 16.77 18.99
N ARG A 215 21.42 15.46 18.72
CA ARG A 215 22.51 14.50 18.44
C ARG A 215 23.11 14.65 17.03
N VAL A 216 22.44 15.36 16.14
CA VAL A 216 22.99 15.68 14.82
C VAL A 216 24.08 16.73 14.99
N PRO A 217 25.33 16.47 14.57
CA PRO A 217 26.39 17.46 14.73
C PRO A 217 26.19 18.63 13.78
N HIS A 218 26.45 19.84 14.26
CA HIS A 218 26.54 21.04 13.43
C HIS A 218 27.82 20.99 12.59
N THR A 219 27.67 20.46 11.41
CA THR A 219 28.68 20.45 10.35
C THR A 219 28.08 21.08 9.11
N PRO A 220 28.88 21.52 8.13
CA PRO A 220 28.35 22.07 6.87
C PRO A 220 27.33 21.12 6.20
N THR A 221 27.55 19.81 6.30
CA THR A 221 26.63 18.79 5.74
C THR A 221 25.38 18.62 6.60
N GLY A 222 25.53 18.56 7.94
CA GLY A 222 24.39 18.47 8.87
C GLY A 222 23.48 19.70 8.75
N ASP A 223 24.07 20.88 8.69
CA ASP A 223 23.34 22.14 8.55
C ASP A 223 22.61 22.21 7.20
N GLN A 224 23.29 21.82 6.11
CA GLN A 224 22.71 21.84 4.76
C GLN A 224 21.56 20.86 4.57
N TRP A 225 21.69 19.63 5.10
CA TRP A 225 20.79 18.54 4.73
C TRP A 225 19.75 18.17 5.79
N LEU A 226 19.93 18.60 7.03
CA LEU A 226 18.97 18.34 8.11
C LEU A 226 18.50 19.64 8.77
N TYR A 227 19.39 20.46 9.34
CA TYR A 227 18.99 21.71 10.03
C TYR A 227 18.35 22.74 9.10
N ALA A 228 18.67 22.73 7.80
CA ALA A 228 17.97 23.57 6.82
C ALA A 228 16.45 23.31 6.76
N PHE A 229 15.99 22.18 7.28
CA PHE A 229 14.57 21.81 7.34
C PHE A 229 13.95 21.98 8.73
N ASP A 230 14.75 22.25 9.76
CA ASP A 230 14.26 22.42 11.14
C ASP A 230 13.19 23.51 11.22
N GLY A 231 12.08 23.22 11.92
CA GLY A 231 10.90 24.09 12.01
C GLY A 231 10.09 24.25 10.71
N ARG A 232 10.51 23.72 9.59
CA ARG A 232 9.73 23.79 8.34
C ARG A 232 8.58 22.79 8.37
N LYS A 233 7.40 23.26 7.94
CA LYS A 233 6.23 22.40 7.78
C LYS A 233 6.40 21.53 6.53
N ILE A 234 6.11 20.22 6.64
CA ILE A 234 6.09 19.31 5.50
C ILE A 234 4.91 19.61 4.55
N ALA A 235 5.04 19.23 3.29
CA ALA A 235 3.91 19.16 2.38
C ALA A 235 2.96 18.04 2.86
N LEU A 236 1.69 18.38 3.10
CA LEU A 236 0.68 17.43 3.54
C LEU A 236 -0.02 16.79 2.33
N PRO A 237 -0.46 15.52 2.45
CA PRO A 237 -1.21 14.88 1.37
C PRO A 237 -2.55 15.59 1.17
N GLY A 238 -2.82 16.06 -0.03
CA GLY A 238 -4.09 16.60 -0.47
C GLY A 238 -4.90 17.45 0.51
N LYS A 239 -6.20 17.58 0.27
CA LYS A 239 -7.13 18.31 1.15
C LYS A 239 -7.86 17.42 2.15
N ASP A 240 -7.88 16.11 1.89
CA ASP A 240 -8.55 15.15 2.76
C ASP A 240 -7.69 14.86 3.98
N LYS A 241 -8.14 15.34 5.13
CA LYS A 241 -7.42 15.19 6.40
C LYS A 241 -7.33 13.74 6.87
N SER A 242 -8.17 12.84 6.36
CA SER A 242 -8.11 11.41 6.72
C SER A 242 -6.84 10.73 6.19
N THR A 243 -6.21 11.30 5.17
CA THR A 243 -4.96 10.82 4.58
C THR A 243 -3.71 11.47 5.20
N TRP A 244 -3.88 12.46 6.09
CA TRP A 244 -2.76 13.14 6.73
C TRP A 244 -2.08 12.23 7.75
N PRO A 245 -0.78 12.43 8.02
CA PRO A 245 -0.09 11.71 9.09
C PRO A 245 -0.84 11.83 10.41
N SER A 246 -1.14 10.69 11.06
CA SER A 246 -1.81 10.69 12.37
C SER A 246 -0.87 11.22 13.45
N LEU A 247 -1.37 12.09 14.31
CA LEU A 247 -0.62 12.56 15.46
C LEU A 247 -0.28 11.41 16.43
N ASP A 248 -1.12 10.39 16.54
CA ASP A 248 -0.83 9.22 17.38
C ASP A 248 0.43 8.47 16.90
N PHE A 249 0.62 8.34 15.57
CA PHE A 249 1.83 7.73 15.03
C PHE A 249 3.05 8.65 15.18
N ILE A 250 2.87 9.97 15.02
CA ILE A 250 3.94 10.97 15.25
C ILE A 250 4.37 10.93 16.72
N HIS A 251 3.44 10.90 17.67
CA HIS A 251 3.75 10.77 19.09
C HIS A 251 4.48 9.47 19.39
N TYR A 252 4.02 8.34 18.79
CA TYR A 252 4.76 7.08 18.92
C TYR A 252 6.22 7.21 18.44
N HIS A 253 6.45 7.87 17.31
CA HIS A 253 7.79 8.10 16.78
C HIS A 253 8.62 8.97 17.71
N ASN A 254 8.00 10.04 18.25
CA ASN A 254 8.65 10.95 19.18
C ASN A 254 9.05 10.28 20.49
N ASP A 255 8.22 9.38 21.00
CA ASP A 255 8.43 8.73 22.30
C ASP A 255 9.38 7.51 22.20
N CYS A 256 9.36 6.79 21.07
CA CYS A 256 10.02 5.49 20.95
C CYS A 256 11.24 5.46 20.04
N ILE A 257 11.37 6.44 19.13
CA ILE A 257 12.39 6.39 18.06
C ILE A 257 13.23 7.65 18.03
N PHE A 258 12.60 8.83 18.16
CA PHE A 258 13.32 10.09 18.07
C PHE A 258 14.37 10.22 19.16
N GLU A 259 15.61 10.43 18.77
CA GLU A 259 16.73 10.51 19.69
C GLU A 259 16.96 11.96 20.14
N GLN A 260 16.56 12.24 21.38
CA GLN A 260 16.95 13.47 22.07
C GLN A 260 18.18 13.20 22.94
N CYS A 261 19.05 14.20 23.10
CA CYS A 261 20.02 14.16 24.18
C CYS A 261 19.27 14.22 25.52
N ALA A 262 19.53 13.26 26.40
CA ALA A 262 19.07 13.30 27.78
C ALA A 262 19.77 14.45 28.53
#